data_e078ee2bba3a115017034fe8ef429ae1
#
_entry.id   e078ee2bba3a115017034fe8ef429ae1
#
_cell.length_a   1.000
_cell.length_b   1.000
_cell.length_c   1.000
_cell.angle_alpha   90.00
_cell.angle_beta   90.00
_cell.angle_gamma   90.00
#
_symmetry.space_group_name_H-M   'P 1'
#
loop_
_entity.id
_entity.type
_entity.pdbx_description
1 polymer ?
#
loop_
_entity_poly.entity_id
_entity_poly.type
_entity_poly.pdbx_seq_one_letter_code
_entity_poly.pdbx_strand_id
1 'polypeptide(L)'
;MLFRSKKIGFVEKEEILTKREWIDRYKVFTPRANNIGTELNDDNFNTFVGEPGTICTESYIVLGANLGLDYESAENLRKYFTTRFARFQHSLTKASQDATSKTYQFVPLQDFTPSSDINWAKPVADIDRQLYEKYGLTDEEITFIENMIKPMV
;
A
#
# COMPACT_ATOMS: atom_id res chain seq x y z
N MET A 1 -20.09 3.67 -1.87
CA MET A 1 -19.67 2.69 -2.91
C MET A 1 -18.92 1.55 -2.25
N LEU A 2 -19.26 0.34 -2.55
CA LEU A 2 -18.69 -0.89 -1.98
C LEU A 2 -17.79 -1.59 -3.01
N PHE A 3 -16.52 -1.82 -2.66
CA PHE A 3 -15.58 -2.57 -3.49
C PHE A 3 -15.49 -4.04 -3.04
N ARG A 4 -15.67 -4.94 -3.99
CA ARG A 4 -15.43 -6.37 -3.88
C ARG A 4 -14.40 -6.79 -4.92
N SER A 5 -13.75 -7.94 -4.74
CA SER A 5 -12.66 -8.42 -5.61
C SER A 5 -12.98 -8.40 -7.12
N LYS A 6 -14.25 -8.39 -7.52
CA LYS A 6 -14.67 -8.37 -8.93
C LYS A 6 -15.91 -7.53 -9.21
N LYS A 7 -16.49 -6.85 -8.21
CA LYS A 7 -17.75 -6.11 -8.37
C LYS A 7 -17.74 -4.83 -7.55
N ILE A 8 -18.36 -3.81 -8.10
CA ILE A 8 -18.68 -2.56 -7.41
C ILE A 8 -20.18 -2.55 -7.18
N GLY A 9 -20.60 -2.08 -6.01
CA GLY A 9 -22.00 -1.95 -5.62
C GLY A 9 -22.20 -0.80 -4.66
N PHE A 10 -23.40 -0.71 -4.12
CA PHE A 10 -23.78 0.30 -3.14
C PHE A 10 -24.37 -0.38 -1.93
N VAL A 11 -24.19 0.23 -0.78
CA VAL A 11 -24.77 -0.19 0.51
C VAL A 11 -25.10 1.06 1.30
N GLU A 12 -26.18 1.02 2.06
CA GLU A 12 -26.57 2.13 2.93
C GLU A 12 -25.53 2.30 4.05
N LYS A 13 -25.22 3.56 4.40
CA LYS A 13 -24.19 3.89 5.38
C LYS A 13 -24.54 3.32 6.76
N GLU A 14 -25.82 3.21 7.06
CA GLU A 14 -26.37 2.69 8.31
C GLU A 14 -26.10 1.19 8.50
N GLU A 15 -25.91 0.45 7.40
CA GLU A 15 -25.61 -0.98 7.43
C GLU A 15 -24.14 -1.28 7.78
N ILE A 16 -23.27 -0.26 7.78
CA ILE A 16 -21.86 -0.42 8.12
C ILE A 16 -21.71 -0.42 9.65
N LEU A 17 -21.28 -1.54 10.19
CA LEU A 17 -21.21 -1.77 11.64
C LEU A 17 -19.87 -1.39 12.27
N THR A 18 -18.79 -1.35 11.47
CA THR A 18 -17.43 -1.12 11.97
C THR A 18 -16.69 -0.08 11.14
N LYS A 19 -15.78 0.65 11.76
CA LYS A 19 -14.92 1.62 11.09
C LYS A 19 -15.67 2.67 10.26
N ARG A 20 -16.83 3.09 10.74
CA ARG A 20 -17.69 4.08 10.07
C ARG A 20 -16.99 5.41 9.86
N GLU A 21 -16.08 5.78 10.76
CA GLU A 21 -15.25 6.98 10.69
C GLU A 21 -14.30 6.99 9.49
N TRP A 22 -14.03 5.84 8.88
CA TRP A 22 -13.18 5.74 7.70
C TRP A 22 -13.92 5.96 6.39
N ILE A 23 -15.24 5.91 6.38
CA ILE A 23 -16.05 6.04 5.17
C ILE A 23 -15.76 7.36 4.47
N ASP A 24 -15.76 8.46 5.23
CA ASP A 24 -15.65 9.83 4.70
C ASP A 24 -14.18 10.32 4.62
N ARG A 25 -13.21 9.40 4.61
CA ARG A 25 -11.79 9.71 4.54
C ARG A 25 -11.15 9.13 3.29
N TYR A 26 -10.11 9.81 2.79
CA TYR A 26 -9.19 9.21 1.83
C TYR A 26 -8.39 8.09 2.48
N LYS A 27 -8.20 7.02 1.74
CA LYS A 27 -7.51 5.79 2.14
C LYS A 27 -7.00 5.06 0.92
N VAL A 28 -6.25 3.99 1.12
CA VAL A 28 -5.81 3.11 0.04
C VAL A 28 -6.36 1.71 0.30
N PHE A 29 -6.95 1.11 -0.72
CA PHE A 29 -7.36 -0.28 -0.71
C PHE A 29 -6.30 -1.14 -1.38
N THR A 30 -5.83 -2.16 -0.69
CA THR A 30 -4.90 -3.15 -1.25
C THR A 30 -5.47 -4.56 -1.12
N PRO A 31 -5.31 -5.43 -2.12
CA PRO A 31 -5.78 -6.81 -2.02
C PRO A 31 -5.20 -7.52 -0.81
N ARG A 32 -6.04 -8.24 -0.10
CA ARG A 32 -5.62 -9.07 1.04
C ARG A 32 -4.73 -10.22 0.58
N ALA A 33 -5.11 -10.89 -0.51
CA ALA A 33 -4.30 -11.94 -1.13
C ALA A 33 -3.38 -11.34 -2.20
N ASN A 34 -2.09 -11.55 -2.08
CA ASN A 34 -1.09 -11.10 -3.05
C ASN A 34 0.12 -12.04 -3.06
N ASN A 35 0.95 -11.93 -4.10
CA ASN A 35 2.10 -12.79 -4.35
C ASN A 35 3.44 -12.15 -3.97
N ILE A 36 3.45 -11.09 -3.17
CA ILE A 36 4.70 -10.43 -2.75
C ILE A 36 5.66 -11.44 -2.12
N GLY A 37 6.90 -11.47 -2.58
CA GLY A 37 7.95 -12.33 -2.05
C GLY A 37 7.86 -13.79 -2.49
N THR A 38 7.05 -14.11 -3.49
CA THR A 38 6.96 -15.44 -4.12
C THR A 38 7.59 -15.44 -5.52
N GLU A 39 7.71 -16.62 -6.12
CA GLU A 39 8.14 -16.76 -7.53
C GLU A 39 7.08 -16.29 -8.54
N LEU A 40 5.83 -16.18 -8.09
CA LEU A 40 4.73 -15.68 -8.92
C LEU A 40 4.86 -14.17 -9.14
N ASN A 41 4.26 -13.70 -10.22
CA ASN A 41 4.18 -12.26 -10.46
C ASN A 41 3.37 -11.60 -9.34
N ASP A 42 3.91 -10.48 -8.83
CA ASP A 42 3.21 -9.67 -7.86
C ASP A 42 1.97 -9.07 -8.51
N ASP A 43 0.80 -9.39 -7.97
CA ASP A 43 -0.50 -8.93 -8.44
C ASP A 43 -1.06 -7.75 -7.63
N ASN A 44 -0.21 -7.10 -6.82
CA ASN A 44 -0.58 -5.95 -5.99
C ASN A 44 -0.93 -4.67 -6.80
N PHE A 45 -0.98 -4.78 -8.13
CA PHE A 45 -1.50 -3.74 -9.04
C PHE A 45 -2.92 -3.29 -8.73
N ASN A 46 -3.70 -4.12 -8.06
CA ASN A 46 -5.07 -3.79 -7.67
C ASN A 46 -5.16 -2.88 -6.43
N THR A 47 -4.04 -2.30 -6.02
CA THR A 47 -3.99 -1.26 -4.99
C THR A 47 -4.42 0.07 -5.58
N PHE A 48 -5.41 0.72 -4.98
CA PHE A 48 -5.99 1.97 -5.49
C PHE A 48 -6.46 2.89 -4.37
N VAL A 49 -6.60 4.17 -4.69
CA VAL A 49 -7.13 5.16 -3.74
C VAL A 49 -8.62 4.97 -3.55
N GLY A 50 -9.03 4.88 -2.29
CA GLY A 50 -10.42 4.93 -1.86
C GLY A 50 -10.81 6.35 -1.48
N GLU A 51 -11.67 6.96 -2.28
CA GLU A 51 -12.20 8.29 -2.01
C GLU A 51 -13.20 8.28 -0.85
N PRO A 52 -13.53 9.46 -0.27
CA PRO A 52 -14.64 9.60 0.67
C PRO A 52 -15.93 8.97 0.12
N GLY A 53 -16.69 8.32 0.98
CA GLY A 53 -17.89 7.58 0.59
C GLY A 53 -17.64 6.16 0.07
N THR A 54 -16.40 5.65 0.15
CA THR A 54 -16.07 4.31 -0.32
C THR A 54 -15.74 3.36 0.83
N ILE A 55 -16.10 2.11 0.65
CA ILE A 55 -15.81 1.00 1.56
C ILE A 55 -15.37 -0.23 0.75
N CYS A 56 -14.83 -1.23 1.43
CA CYS A 56 -14.50 -2.51 0.84
C CYS A 56 -14.99 -3.68 1.70
N THR A 57 -15.04 -4.85 1.10
CA THR A 57 -15.22 -6.12 1.83
C THR A 57 -13.87 -6.61 2.36
N GLU A 58 -13.89 -7.72 3.08
CA GLU A 58 -12.70 -8.40 3.62
C GLU A 58 -11.67 -8.85 2.55
N SER A 59 -12.02 -8.76 1.26
CA SER A 59 -11.08 -9.01 0.16
C SER A 59 -9.98 -7.96 0.04
N TYR A 60 -10.15 -6.82 0.69
CA TYR A 60 -9.19 -5.71 0.72
C TYR A 60 -8.79 -5.35 2.16
N ILE A 61 -7.60 -4.81 2.28
CA ILE A 61 -7.10 -4.15 3.48
C ILE A 61 -7.15 -2.65 3.25
N VAL A 62 -7.52 -1.90 4.28
CA VAL A 62 -7.56 -0.44 4.28
C VAL A 62 -6.27 0.10 4.89
N LEU A 63 -5.57 0.95 4.16
CA LEU A 63 -4.35 1.60 4.59
C LEU A 63 -4.56 3.13 4.64
N GLY A 64 -3.99 3.77 5.64
CA GLY A 64 -3.89 5.22 5.73
C GLY A 64 -5.16 5.96 6.14
N ALA A 65 -6.28 5.28 6.45
CA ALA A 65 -7.55 5.94 6.81
C ALA A 65 -7.46 6.89 8.01
N ASN A 66 -6.48 6.70 8.89
CA ASN A 66 -6.25 7.55 10.08
C ASN A 66 -5.15 8.61 9.89
N LEU A 67 -4.60 8.75 8.68
CA LEU A 67 -3.48 9.66 8.40
C LEU A 67 -3.92 11.07 7.99
N GLY A 68 -5.21 11.32 7.84
CA GLY A 68 -5.72 12.63 7.39
C GLY A 68 -5.31 12.98 5.97
N LEU A 69 -5.27 11.97 5.09
CA LEU A 69 -4.82 12.14 3.70
C LEU A 69 -5.81 12.99 2.89
N ASP A 70 -5.27 13.78 1.98
CA ASP A 70 -5.98 14.26 0.80
C ASP A 70 -5.76 13.29 -0.38
N TYR A 71 -6.29 13.61 -1.56
CA TYR A 71 -6.15 12.76 -2.74
C TYR A 71 -4.68 12.55 -3.13
N GLU A 72 -3.89 13.62 -3.15
CA GLU A 72 -2.48 13.57 -3.55
C GLU A 72 -1.65 12.73 -2.58
N SER A 73 -1.81 12.95 -1.29
CA SER A 73 -1.14 12.15 -0.26
C SER A 73 -1.58 10.67 -0.29
N ALA A 74 -2.84 10.40 -0.61
CA ALA A 74 -3.32 9.03 -0.78
C ALA A 74 -2.70 8.36 -2.02
N GLU A 75 -2.53 9.09 -3.13
CA GLU A 75 -1.80 8.60 -4.30
C GLU A 75 -0.32 8.35 -4.00
N ASN A 76 0.31 9.19 -3.19
CA ASN A 76 1.69 9.00 -2.73
C ASN A 76 1.82 7.74 -1.85
N LEU A 77 0.88 7.54 -0.94
CA LEU A 77 0.79 6.30 -0.15
C LEU A 77 0.62 5.07 -1.06
N ARG A 78 -0.30 5.13 -2.03
CA ARG A 78 -0.48 4.06 -3.01
C ARG A 78 0.81 3.76 -3.76
N LYS A 79 1.50 4.81 -4.24
CA LYS A 79 2.77 4.70 -4.94
C LYS A 79 3.87 4.07 -4.06
N TYR A 80 3.92 4.45 -2.78
CA TYR A 80 4.85 3.84 -1.82
C TYR A 80 4.71 2.32 -1.76
N PHE A 81 3.48 1.79 -1.75
CA PHE A 81 3.24 0.34 -1.74
C PHE A 81 3.56 -0.36 -3.06
N THR A 82 3.88 0.37 -4.13
CA THR A 82 4.42 -0.21 -5.37
C THR A 82 5.94 -0.28 -5.37
N THR A 83 6.63 0.36 -4.43
CA THR A 83 8.09 0.31 -4.31
C THR A 83 8.59 -1.07 -3.91
N ARG A 84 9.79 -1.43 -4.34
CA ARG A 84 10.46 -2.67 -3.89
C ARG A 84 10.77 -2.60 -2.41
N PHE A 85 11.15 -1.42 -1.91
CA PHE A 85 11.43 -1.20 -0.50
C PHE A 85 10.24 -1.58 0.40
N ALA A 86 9.07 -0.99 0.18
CA ALA A 86 7.87 -1.27 0.99
C ALA A 86 7.41 -2.72 0.86
N ARG A 87 7.45 -3.27 -0.36
CA ARG A 87 7.07 -4.67 -0.60
C ARG A 87 8.02 -5.66 0.04
N PHE A 88 9.31 -5.38 0.05
CA PHE A 88 10.29 -6.19 0.77
C PHE A 88 10.00 -6.19 2.28
N GLN A 89 9.81 -5.01 2.89
CA GLN A 89 9.49 -4.90 4.31
C GLN A 89 8.20 -5.68 4.65
N HIS A 90 7.19 -5.58 3.79
CA HIS A 90 5.95 -6.35 3.96
C HIS A 90 6.21 -7.86 3.87
N SER A 91 7.05 -8.31 2.94
CA SER A 91 7.35 -9.74 2.74
C SER A 91 8.00 -10.40 3.96
N LEU A 92 8.72 -9.64 4.79
CA LEU A 92 9.43 -10.17 5.97
C LEU A 92 8.48 -10.77 7.03
N THR A 93 7.24 -10.30 7.08
CA THR A 93 6.24 -10.78 8.05
C THR A 93 5.15 -11.63 7.45
N LYS A 94 5.14 -11.75 6.12
CA LYS A 94 4.10 -12.45 5.39
C LYS A 94 4.41 -13.94 5.31
N ALA A 95 3.70 -14.75 6.11
CA ALA A 95 3.85 -16.20 6.14
C ALA A 95 3.00 -16.95 5.09
N SER A 96 2.03 -16.27 4.47
CA SER A 96 1.11 -16.82 3.48
C SER A 96 0.72 -15.76 2.46
N GLN A 97 -0.12 -16.08 1.49
CA GLN A 97 -0.66 -15.09 0.54
C GLN A 97 -1.59 -14.06 1.19
N ASP A 98 -2.07 -14.33 2.40
CA ASP A 98 -2.96 -13.43 3.11
C ASP A 98 -2.17 -12.32 3.82
N ALA A 99 -2.41 -11.08 3.42
CA ALA A 99 -1.97 -9.89 4.14
C ALA A 99 -2.97 -9.53 5.26
N THR A 100 -2.45 -9.05 6.36
CA THR A 100 -3.23 -8.51 7.49
C THR A 100 -2.59 -7.22 7.96
N SER A 101 -3.24 -6.49 8.87
CA SER A 101 -2.63 -5.30 9.48
C SER A 101 -1.29 -5.60 10.17
N LYS A 102 -1.11 -6.82 10.69
CA LYS A 102 0.13 -7.27 11.32
C LYS A 102 1.28 -7.47 10.33
N THR A 103 0.99 -7.83 9.08
CA THR A 103 2.04 -8.03 8.06
C THR A 103 2.66 -6.72 7.57
N TYR A 104 2.04 -5.58 7.87
CA TYR A 104 2.56 -4.25 7.55
C TYR A 104 3.38 -3.62 8.70
N GLN A 105 3.53 -4.29 9.83
CA GLN A 105 4.16 -3.71 11.03
C GLN A 105 5.62 -3.25 10.83
N PHE A 106 6.34 -3.83 9.87
CA PHE A 106 7.73 -3.45 9.55
C PHE A 106 7.84 -2.47 8.38
N VAL A 107 6.72 -2.13 7.72
CA VAL A 107 6.72 -1.12 6.67
C VAL A 107 6.76 0.26 7.33
N PRO A 108 7.86 1.02 7.22
CA PRO A 108 7.97 2.29 7.93
C PRO A 108 6.98 3.31 7.38
N LEU A 109 6.34 4.05 8.29
CA LEU A 109 5.47 5.16 7.90
C LEU A 109 6.31 6.30 7.31
N GLN A 110 5.86 6.86 6.20
CA GLN A 110 6.46 8.02 5.54
C GLN A 110 5.58 9.25 5.70
N ASP A 111 6.16 10.42 5.45
CA ASP A 111 5.40 11.62 5.14
C ASP A 111 4.98 11.56 3.66
N PHE A 112 3.68 11.61 3.40
CA PHE A 112 3.10 11.56 2.05
C PHE A 112 2.69 12.94 1.55
N THR A 113 2.91 13.99 2.33
CA THR A 113 2.57 15.38 1.98
C THR A 113 3.62 15.99 1.03
N PRO A 114 3.33 17.15 0.42
CA PRO A 114 4.33 17.88 -0.38
C PRO A 114 5.58 18.30 0.39
N SER A 115 5.55 18.27 1.73
CA SER A 115 6.71 18.61 2.60
C SER A 115 7.63 17.42 2.86
N SER A 116 7.33 16.25 2.29
CA SER A 116 8.11 15.03 2.49
C SER A 116 9.57 15.18 2.04
N ASP A 117 10.46 14.46 2.72
CA ASP A 117 11.85 14.24 2.31
C ASP A 117 11.97 13.29 1.09
N ILE A 118 10.88 12.62 0.72
CA ILE A 118 10.77 11.79 -0.47
C ILE A 118 10.04 12.57 -1.56
N ASN A 119 10.63 12.68 -2.74
CA ASN A 119 9.96 13.27 -3.90
C ASN A 119 9.04 12.24 -4.56
N TRP A 120 7.78 12.24 -4.16
CA TRP A 120 6.76 11.32 -4.64
C TRP A 120 6.35 11.53 -6.11
N ALA A 121 6.71 12.66 -6.73
CA ALA A 121 6.45 12.93 -8.15
C ALA A 121 7.37 12.12 -9.08
N LYS A 122 8.45 11.57 -8.55
CA LYS A 122 9.40 10.76 -9.33
C LYS A 122 8.83 9.37 -9.71
N PRO A 123 9.42 8.73 -10.73
CA PRO A 123 9.16 7.32 -11.02
C PRO A 123 9.45 6.42 -9.81
N VAL A 124 8.75 5.29 -9.73
CA VAL A 124 8.87 4.34 -8.60
C VAL A 124 10.30 3.89 -8.34
N ALA A 125 11.09 3.65 -9.40
CA ALA A 125 12.50 3.27 -9.25
C ALA A 125 13.35 4.37 -8.59
N ASP A 126 13.05 5.65 -8.84
CA ASP A 126 13.73 6.77 -8.20
C ASP A 126 13.25 6.98 -6.76
N ILE A 127 11.99 6.67 -6.48
CA ILE A 127 11.48 6.64 -5.11
C ILE A 127 12.17 5.53 -4.30
N ASP A 128 12.36 4.34 -4.88
CA ASP A 128 13.12 3.26 -4.24
C ASP A 128 14.54 3.72 -3.87
N ARG A 129 15.26 4.41 -4.78
CA ARG A 129 16.60 4.93 -4.49
C ARG A 129 16.60 5.92 -3.34
N GLN A 130 15.63 6.85 -3.29
CA GLN A 130 15.49 7.80 -2.18
C GLN A 130 15.24 7.08 -0.85
N LEU A 131 14.43 6.03 -0.86
CA LEU A 131 14.18 5.20 0.33
C LEU A 131 15.44 4.44 0.77
N TYR A 132 16.18 3.83 -0.17
CA TYR A 132 17.43 3.15 0.13
C TYR A 132 18.45 4.11 0.77
N GLU A 133 18.60 5.31 0.22
CA GLU A 133 19.47 6.36 0.76
C GLU A 133 19.00 6.81 2.14
N LYS A 134 17.72 7.11 2.31
CA LYS A 134 17.12 7.54 3.57
C LYS A 134 17.37 6.55 4.71
N TYR A 135 17.31 5.26 4.42
CA TYR A 135 17.51 4.19 5.41
C TYR A 135 18.94 3.65 5.43
N GLY A 136 19.85 4.24 4.66
CA GLY A 136 21.27 3.92 4.67
C GLY A 136 21.60 2.48 4.27
N LEU A 137 20.85 1.92 3.29
CA LEU A 137 21.10 0.57 2.81
C LEU A 137 22.43 0.48 2.06
N THR A 138 23.16 -0.62 2.29
CA THR A 138 24.37 -0.93 1.52
C THR A 138 24.04 -1.44 0.12
N ASP A 139 25.03 -1.43 -0.78
CA ASP A 139 24.85 -1.95 -2.14
C ASP A 139 24.48 -3.44 -2.15
N GLU A 140 24.98 -4.23 -1.19
CA GLU A 140 24.63 -5.64 -1.02
C GLU A 140 23.15 -5.80 -0.61
N GLU A 141 22.67 -4.97 0.31
CA GLU A 141 21.27 -5.00 0.76
C GLU A 141 20.34 -4.56 -0.37
N ILE A 142 20.69 -3.53 -1.11
CA ILE A 142 19.92 -3.07 -2.29
C ILE A 142 19.84 -4.18 -3.33
N THR A 143 20.98 -4.79 -3.67
CA THR A 143 21.06 -5.91 -4.63
C THR A 143 20.18 -7.08 -4.16
N PHE A 144 20.21 -7.39 -2.88
CA PHE A 144 19.37 -8.45 -2.30
C PHE A 144 17.87 -8.16 -2.47
N ILE A 145 17.45 -6.95 -2.11
CA ILE A 145 16.04 -6.51 -2.26
C ILE A 145 15.61 -6.57 -3.73
N GLU A 146 16.42 -6.04 -4.64
CA GLU A 146 16.09 -5.96 -6.07
C GLU A 146 16.06 -7.33 -6.76
N ASN A 147 16.82 -8.29 -6.28
CA ASN A 147 16.76 -9.67 -6.75
C ASN A 147 15.53 -10.42 -6.19
N MET A 148 15.17 -10.13 -4.95
CA MET A 148 14.05 -10.80 -4.26
C MET A 148 12.68 -10.25 -4.69
N ILE A 149 12.58 -8.94 -4.88
CA ILE A 149 11.34 -8.25 -5.22
C ILE A 149 11.40 -7.75 -6.67
N LYS A 150 10.63 -8.40 -7.54
CA LYS A 150 10.55 -7.99 -8.95
C LYS A 150 9.89 -6.61 -9.08
N PRO A 151 10.27 -5.78 -10.10
CA PRO A 151 9.55 -4.55 -10.35
C PRO A 151 8.08 -4.85 -10.69
N MET A 152 7.19 -3.97 -10.26
CA MET A 152 5.81 -3.98 -10.74
C MET A 152 5.78 -3.33 -12.13
N VAL A 153 5.29 -4.05 -13.08
CA VAL A 153 5.20 -3.62 -14.49
C VAL A 153 3.75 -3.45 -14.86
#